data_f9e3521bd2bb5d9bce2f774565e96e58
#
_entry.id   f9e3521bd2bb5d9bce2f774565e96e58
#
_cell.length_a   1.000
_cell.length_b   1.000
_cell.length_c   1.000
_cell.angle_alpha   90.00
_cell.angle_beta   90.00
_cell.angle_gamma   90.00
#
_symmetry.space_group_name_H-M   'P 1'
#
loop_
_entity.id
_entity.type
_entity.pdbx_description
1 polymer ?
#
loop_
_entity_poly.entity_id
_entity_poly.type
_entity_poly.pdbx_seq_one_letter_code
_entity_poly.pdbx_strand_id
1 'polypeptide(L)'
;MRALTRDPDKHRELAEEVIEADLDQPETLKAAFEGAHGVFLVTNFREKGSDEFKQATAAVRAAKDVGIQHLVWSTLPNVEAISGGKFDVPHFTGKAKIDRIVKEAGFPHHTFVIAPGYYQNFVGFLAPQKQADGSMGWALPLDPGVRCLHMGDIRELGDIVAGAFAHPDQAGHGEYLPLIGDFLSFNEIIETLNGQGHTFSFKQVSKEVFAAFFPGAAELAEMFGYWEAHTYLGSDSSDRIALANKIAGRQPTRFSTWARVNVPIKEAV
;
A
#
# COMPACT_ATOMS: atom_id res chain seq x y z
N MET A 1 -4.29 6.31 21.73
CA MET A 1 -3.68 6.49 20.38
C MET A 1 -3.71 7.97 20.03
N ARG A 2 -2.64 8.48 19.41
CA ARG A 2 -2.53 9.87 18.93
C ARG A 2 -2.48 9.86 17.40
N ALA A 3 -3.29 10.70 16.75
CA ALA A 3 -3.23 10.93 15.31
C ALA A 3 -2.57 12.29 15.02
N LEU A 4 -1.75 12.33 13.96
CA LEU A 4 -1.12 13.56 13.50
C LEU A 4 -1.72 13.96 12.15
N THR A 5 -2.11 15.22 12.04
CA THR A 5 -2.72 15.78 10.83
C THR A 5 -2.41 17.27 10.72
N ARG A 6 -2.47 17.81 9.51
CA ARG A 6 -2.35 19.27 9.27
C ARG A 6 -3.62 20.06 9.62
N ASP A 7 -4.75 19.37 9.80
CA ASP A 7 -6.05 19.98 10.11
C ASP A 7 -6.78 19.14 11.18
N PRO A 8 -6.46 19.34 12.48
CA PRO A 8 -7.08 18.59 13.57
C PRO A 8 -8.60 18.80 13.66
N ASP A 9 -9.09 19.98 13.29
CA ASP A 9 -10.51 20.31 13.38
C ASP A 9 -11.35 19.49 12.41
N LYS A 10 -10.78 19.20 11.24
CA LYS A 10 -11.40 18.39 10.20
C LYS A 10 -11.34 16.88 10.49
N HIS A 11 -10.43 16.44 11.34
CA HIS A 11 -10.08 15.04 11.52
C HIS A 11 -10.15 14.59 12.98
N ARG A 12 -11.03 15.19 13.79
CA ARG A 12 -11.19 14.88 15.22
C ARG A 12 -11.60 13.43 15.50
N GLU A 13 -12.19 12.76 14.52
CA GLU A 13 -12.64 11.37 14.62
C GLU A 13 -11.54 10.33 14.52
N LEU A 14 -10.31 10.72 14.11
CA LEU A 14 -9.22 9.78 13.86
C LEU A 14 -8.70 9.09 15.14
N ALA A 15 -8.69 9.80 16.24
CA ALA A 15 -8.19 9.29 17.53
C ALA A 15 -8.72 10.12 18.70
N GLU A 16 -8.51 9.61 19.95
CA GLU A 16 -8.82 10.36 21.18
C GLU A 16 -7.99 11.64 21.30
N GLU A 17 -6.77 11.61 20.79
CA GLU A 17 -5.86 12.75 20.73
C GLU A 17 -5.47 13.01 19.28
N VAL A 18 -5.79 14.17 18.75
CA VAL A 18 -5.44 14.62 17.42
C VAL A 18 -4.60 15.88 17.52
N ILE A 19 -3.38 15.84 16.99
CA ILE A 19 -2.40 16.93 17.10
C ILE A 19 -2.07 17.46 15.70
N GLU A 20 -1.93 18.79 15.63
CA GLU A 20 -1.45 19.44 14.42
C GLU A 20 0.04 19.17 14.23
N ALA A 21 0.38 18.56 13.09
CA ALA A 21 1.75 18.37 12.68
C ALA A 21 1.82 18.19 11.14
N ASP A 22 2.90 18.67 10.56
CA ASP A 22 3.14 18.61 9.13
C ASP A 22 4.52 18.00 8.86
N LEU A 23 4.58 16.97 8.02
CA LEU A 23 5.84 16.34 7.62
C LEU A 23 6.75 17.28 6.83
N ASP A 24 6.19 18.32 6.21
CA ASP A 24 6.95 19.38 5.53
C ASP A 24 7.42 20.50 6.49
N GLN A 25 6.99 20.46 7.77
CA GLN A 25 7.38 21.38 8.85
C GLN A 25 8.02 20.60 9.99
N PRO A 26 9.30 20.20 9.89
CA PRO A 26 9.97 19.30 10.83
C PRO A 26 9.94 19.77 12.30
N GLU A 27 9.84 21.07 12.54
CA GLU A 27 9.76 21.68 13.85
C GLU A 27 8.48 21.25 14.61
N THR A 28 7.41 20.88 13.91
CA THR A 28 6.14 20.44 14.51
C THR A 28 6.22 19.00 15.03
N LEU A 29 7.16 18.19 14.49
CA LEU A 29 7.15 16.74 14.69
C LEU A 29 7.63 16.31 16.08
N LYS A 30 8.63 16.99 16.65
CA LYS A 30 9.18 16.60 17.96
C LYS A 30 8.10 16.68 19.05
N ALA A 31 7.42 17.82 19.15
CA ALA A 31 6.34 18.00 20.11
C ALA A 31 5.19 17.00 19.90
N ALA A 32 4.89 16.69 18.61
CA ALA A 32 3.85 15.74 18.27
C ALA A 32 4.19 14.29 18.64
N PHE A 33 5.47 13.90 18.63
CA PHE A 33 5.93 12.56 19.03
C PHE A 33 6.26 12.42 20.51
N GLU A 34 6.39 13.54 21.25
CA GLU A 34 6.79 13.52 22.65
C GLU A 34 5.87 12.64 23.49
N GLY A 35 6.48 11.78 24.33
CA GLY A 35 5.77 10.83 25.20
C GLY A 35 5.16 9.62 24.48
N ALA A 36 5.26 9.51 23.17
CA ALA A 36 4.84 8.30 22.45
C ALA A 36 5.88 7.18 22.60
N HIS A 37 5.41 5.94 22.75
CA HIS A 37 6.28 4.75 22.75
C HIS A 37 6.71 4.36 21.33
N GLY A 38 5.78 4.43 20.38
CA GLY A 38 6.02 4.05 19.00
C GLY A 38 5.33 4.98 18.01
N VAL A 39 5.82 4.94 16.77
CA VAL A 39 5.29 5.75 15.65
C VAL A 39 5.01 4.83 14.47
N PHE A 40 3.78 4.88 13.96
CA PHE A 40 3.48 4.40 12.61
C PHE A 40 3.60 5.56 11.63
N LEU A 41 4.54 5.44 10.69
CA LEU A 41 4.85 6.47 9.71
C LEU A 41 4.42 6.03 8.31
N VAL A 42 3.63 6.88 7.66
CA VAL A 42 3.23 6.75 6.26
C VAL A 42 3.32 8.10 5.56
N THR A 43 3.81 8.12 4.32
CA THR A 43 3.89 9.30 3.46
C THR A 43 3.02 9.12 2.21
N ASN A 44 2.66 10.22 1.56
CA ASN A 44 1.80 10.21 0.38
C ASN A 44 2.54 10.74 -0.86
N PHE A 45 2.98 9.83 -1.73
CA PHE A 45 3.69 10.19 -2.97
C PHE A 45 2.83 10.98 -3.99
N ARG A 46 1.50 10.93 -3.86
CA ARG A 46 0.58 11.64 -4.77
C ARG A 46 0.36 13.10 -4.38
N GLU A 47 0.86 13.52 -3.24
CA GLU A 47 0.71 14.90 -2.80
C GLU A 47 1.61 15.82 -3.63
N LYS A 48 0.97 16.74 -4.34
CA LYS A 48 1.70 17.65 -5.25
C LYS A 48 2.63 18.57 -4.46
N GLY A 49 3.90 18.55 -4.81
CA GLY A 49 4.93 19.38 -4.18
C GLY A 49 5.56 18.78 -2.93
N SER A 50 5.11 17.61 -2.46
CA SER A 50 5.76 16.89 -1.36
C SER A 50 7.00 16.14 -1.83
N ASP A 51 7.96 15.99 -0.91
CA ASP A 51 9.15 15.17 -1.09
C ASP A 51 9.15 14.09 0.01
N GLU A 52 8.67 12.89 -0.34
CA GLU A 52 8.56 11.78 0.63
C GLU A 52 9.88 11.46 1.33
N PHE A 53 11.00 11.58 0.63
CA PHE A 53 12.32 11.30 1.20
C PHE A 53 12.68 12.31 2.29
N LYS A 54 12.41 13.60 2.06
CA LYS A 54 12.60 14.66 3.07
C LYS A 54 11.65 14.50 4.24
N GLN A 55 10.36 14.30 3.96
CA GLN A 55 9.32 14.08 4.97
C GLN A 55 9.66 12.91 5.89
N ALA A 56 9.94 11.74 5.33
CA ALA A 56 10.29 10.56 6.10
C ALA A 56 11.61 10.74 6.87
N THR A 57 12.63 11.33 6.26
CA THR A 57 13.91 11.63 6.94
C THR A 57 13.71 12.54 8.14
N ALA A 58 12.89 13.59 7.99
CA ALA A 58 12.57 14.50 9.08
C ALA A 58 11.83 13.80 10.22
N ALA A 59 10.81 12.98 9.88
CA ALA A 59 10.04 12.23 10.86
C ALA A 59 10.89 11.19 11.61
N VAL A 60 11.72 10.43 10.90
CA VAL A 60 12.64 9.45 11.51
C VAL A 60 13.61 10.14 12.47
N ARG A 61 14.18 11.29 12.09
CA ARG A 61 15.07 12.08 12.97
C ARG A 61 14.34 12.58 14.20
N ALA A 62 13.15 13.19 14.03
CA ALA A 62 12.35 13.70 15.12
C ALA A 62 11.96 12.57 16.11
N ALA A 63 11.53 11.42 15.58
CA ALA A 63 11.21 10.24 16.39
C ALA A 63 12.41 9.73 17.19
N LYS A 64 13.61 9.71 16.57
CA LYS A 64 14.84 9.32 17.25
C LYS A 64 15.22 10.30 18.36
N ASP A 65 15.13 11.59 18.09
CA ASP A 65 15.49 12.67 19.03
C ASP A 65 14.63 12.65 20.31
N VAL A 66 13.36 12.25 20.22
CA VAL A 66 12.46 12.14 21.38
C VAL A 66 12.44 10.76 22.01
N GLY A 67 13.26 9.83 21.54
CA GLY A 67 13.46 8.51 22.16
C GLY A 67 12.36 7.49 21.84
N ILE A 68 11.73 7.55 20.67
CA ILE A 68 10.78 6.52 20.22
C ILE A 68 11.45 5.13 20.26
N GLN A 69 10.75 4.17 20.83
CA GLN A 69 11.23 2.81 21.02
C GLN A 69 10.94 1.89 19.82
N HIS A 70 9.84 2.12 19.12
CA HIS A 70 9.44 1.30 17.97
C HIS A 70 8.94 2.17 16.82
N LEU A 71 9.62 2.12 15.67
CA LEU A 71 9.18 2.76 14.44
C LEU A 71 8.63 1.70 13.48
N VAL A 72 7.36 1.88 13.06
CA VAL A 72 6.74 1.08 12.00
C VAL A 72 6.62 1.96 10.75
N TRP A 73 7.32 1.59 9.69
CA TRP A 73 7.34 2.32 8.42
C TRP A 73 6.48 1.63 7.35
N SER A 74 5.57 2.39 6.73
CA SER A 74 4.79 1.91 5.58
C SER A 74 5.61 2.03 4.29
N THR A 75 6.13 0.90 3.84
CA THR A 75 6.99 0.78 2.67
C THR A 75 6.30 0.10 1.49
N LEU A 76 7.02 -0.02 0.38
CA LEU A 76 6.65 -0.78 -0.82
C LEU A 76 7.85 -1.61 -1.31
N PRO A 77 7.65 -2.61 -2.20
CA PRO A 77 8.72 -3.41 -2.75
C PRO A 77 9.78 -2.56 -3.47
N ASN A 78 11.06 -2.91 -3.32
CA ASN A 78 12.14 -2.26 -4.05
C ASN A 78 12.21 -2.79 -5.48
N VAL A 79 11.43 -2.17 -6.37
CA VAL A 79 11.33 -2.60 -7.78
C VAL A 79 12.68 -2.54 -8.49
N GLU A 80 13.48 -1.51 -8.23
CA GLU A 80 14.82 -1.38 -8.82
C GLU A 80 15.70 -2.58 -8.45
N ALA A 81 15.75 -2.95 -7.17
CA ALA A 81 16.56 -4.08 -6.70
C ALA A 81 16.00 -5.44 -7.17
N ILE A 82 14.68 -5.64 -7.09
CA ILE A 82 14.03 -6.91 -7.44
C ILE A 82 14.17 -7.19 -8.94
N SER A 83 14.03 -6.16 -9.78
CA SER A 83 14.09 -6.29 -11.23
C SER A 83 15.49 -6.16 -11.84
N GLY A 84 16.51 -5.86 -11.01
CA GLY A 84 17.86 -5.54 -11.50
C GLY A 84 17.87 -4.26 -12.36
N GLY A 85 17.00 -3.29 -12.05
CA GLY A 85 16.89 -2.02 -12.77
C GLY A 85 16.11 -2.11 -14.09
N LYS A 86 15.43 -3.23 -14.35
CA LYS A 86 14.66 -3.44 -15.62
C LYS A 86 13.38 -2.61 -15.65
N PHE A 87 12.76 -2.35 -14.50
CA PHE A 87 11.53 -1.57 -14.38
C PHE A 87 11.77 -0.34 -13.52
N ASP A 88 11.21 0.80 -13.95
CA ASP A 88 11.25 2.06 -13.20
C ASP A 88 9.85 2.40 -12.65
N VAL A 89 9.67 2.21 -11.34
CA VAL A 89 8.43 2.49 -10.62
C VAL A 89 8.77 3.39 -9.41
N PRO A 90 8.92 4.70 -9.61
CA PRO A 90 9.43 5.64 -8.62
C PRO A 90 8.68 5.64 -7.30
N HIS A 91 7.34 5.52 -7.31
CA HIS A 91 6.55 5.50 -6.08
C HIS A 91 6.75 4.23 -5.23
N PHE A 92 7.20 3.12 -5.82
CA PHE A 92 7.62 1.92 -5.10
C PHE A 92 9.05 2.08 -4.58
N THR A 93 9.98 2.31 -5.49
CA THR A 93 11.41 2.40 -5.20
C THR A 93 11.73 3.55 -4.25
N GLY A 94 11.00 4.69 -4.35
CA GLY A 94 11.14 5.82 -3.45
C GLY A 94 10.90 5.46 -1.99
N LYS A 95 9.79 4.76 -1.69
CA LYS A 95 9.49 4.27 -0.34
C LYS A 95 10.52 3.25 0.15
N ALA A 96 10.90 2.30 -0.70
CA ALA A 96 11.91 1.30 -0.35
C ALA A 96 13.30 1.90 -0.05
N LYS A 97 13.67 3.02 -0.68
CA LYS A 97 14.92 3.74 -0.36
C LYS A 97 14.93 4.32 1.05
N ILE A 98 13.75 4.65 1.60
CA ILE A 98 13.60 5.14 2.98
C ILE A 98 13.86 4.02 4.00
N ASP A 99 13.65 2.74 3.65
CA ASP A 99 13.92 1.61 4.53
C ASP A 99 15.33 1.65 5.10
N ARG A 100 16.32 2.08 4.30
CA ARG A 100 17.69 2.22 4.75
C ARG A 100 17.84 3.28 5.86
N ILE A 101 17.14 4.41 5.73
CA ILE A 101 17.17 5.49 6.74
C ILE A 101 16.61 4.98 8.06
N VAL A 102 15.50 4.23 8.02
CA VAL A 102 14.88 3.64 9.21
C VAL A 102 15.83 2.65 9.88
N LYS A 103 16.47 1.76 9.11
CA LYS A 103 17.46 0.77 9.62
C LYS A 103 18.66 1.46 10.25
N GLU A 104 19.22 2.48 9.59
CA GLU A 104 20.42 3.20 10.05
C GLU A 104 20.13 4.11 11.27
N ALA A 105 18.87 4.49 11.50
CA ALA A 105 18.49 5.32 12.65
C ALA A 105 18.70 4.62 14.00
N GLY A 106 18.75 3.27 14.02
CA GLY A 106 19.08 2.50 15.22
C GLY A 106 18.03 2.61 16.31
N PHE A 107 16.74 2.52 15.96
CA PHE A 107 15.66 2.34 16.94
C PHE A 107 15.82 1.00 17.67
N PRO A 108 15.40 0.89 18.94
CA PRO A 108 15.36 -0.42 19.62
C PRO A 108 14.56 -1.45 18.82
N HIS A 109 13.42 -1.03 18.24
CA HIS A 109 12.61 -1.84 17.34
C HIS A 109 12.22 -1.03 16.09
N HIS A 110 12.22 -1.70 14.94
CA HIS A 110 11.71 -1.15 13.69
C HIS A 110 11.09 -2.25 12.83
N THR A 111 9.97 -1.93 12.19
CA THR A 111 9.17 -2.85 11.37
C THR A 111 8.82 -2.18 10.05
N PHE A 112 8.76 -2.96 8.98
CA PHE A 112 8.31 -2.53 7.67
C PHE A 112 6.98 -3.18 7.35
N VAL A 113 5.91 -2.38 7.18
CA VAL A 113 4.63 -2.90 6.70
C VAL A 113 4.48 -2.60 5.22
N ILE A 114 4.06 -3.59 4.44
CA ILE A 114 3.88 -3.43 3.00
C ILE A 114 2.39 -3.40 2.71
N ALA A 115 1.92 -2.24 2.21
CA ALA A 115 0.56 -2.10 1.73
C ALA A 115 0.34 -2.93 0.45
N PRO A 116 -0.82 -3.58 0.27
CA PRO A 116 -1.12 -4.42 -0.89
C PRO A 116 -1.55 -3.59 -2.11
N GLY A 117 -1.83 -4.25 -3.20
CA GLY A 117 -2.77 -3.73 -4.18
C GLY A 117 -4.15 -3.61 -3.52
N TYR A 118 -4.68 -2.39 -3.38
CA TYR A 118 -5.90 -2.18 -2.59
C TYR A 118 -7.13 -2.74 -3.29
N TYR A 119 -7.94 -3.52 -2.59
CA TYR A 119 -9.29 -3.87 -3.07
C TYR A 119 -10.12 -2.62 -3.37
N GLN A 120 -9.96 -1.55 -2.58
CA GLN A 120 -10.64 -0.27 -2.76
C GLN A 120 -10.37 0.36 -4.13
N ASN A 121 -9.28 0.01 -4.79
CA ASN A 121 -9.01 0.50 -6.14
C ASN A 121 -10.11 0.08 -7.13
N PHE A 122 -10.76 -1.06 -6.94
CA PHE A 122 -11.83 -1.52 -7.83
C PHE A 122 -13.14 -0.71 -7.74
N VAL A 123 -13.30 0.09 -6.70
CA VAL A 123 -14.41 1.05 -6.59
C VAL A 123 -13.93 2.51 -6.67
N GLY A 124 -12.63 2.70 -6.91
CA GLY A 124 -11.96 3.99 -7.06
C GLY A 124 -11.13 4.06 -8.34
N PHE A 125 -9.81 4.13 -8.18
CA PHE A 125 -8.85 4.37 -9.28
C PHE A 125 -8.90 3.31 -10.40
N LEU A 126 -9.10 2.03 -10.07
CA LEU A 126 -9.28 0.92 -11.02
C LEU A 126 -10.76 0.52 -11.16
N ALA A 127 -11.72 1.42 -10.92
CA ALA A 127 -13.12 1.12 -11.18
C ALA A 127 -13.32 0.75 -12.66
N PRO A 128 -14.20 -0.23 -12.97
CA PRO A 128 -14.45 -0.64 -14.35
C PRO A 128 -15.00 0.53 -15.17
N GLN A 129 -14.49 0.68 -16.37
CA GLN A 129 -14.83 1.76 -17.29
C GLN A 129 -15.62 1.23 -18.49
N LYS A 130 -16.46 2.10 -19.09
CA LYS A 130 -17.13 1.78 -20.36
C LYS A 130 -16.10 1.69 -21.47
N GLN A 131 -16.06 0.55 -22.14
CA GLN A 131 -15.17 0.27 -23.25
C GLN A 131 -15.75 0.77 -24.59
N ALA A 132 -14.92 0.82 -25.63
CA ALA A 132 -15.35 1.28 -26.95
C ALA A 132 -16.47 0.43 -27.58
N ASP A 133 -16.57 -0.83 -27.21
CA ASP A 133 -17.63 -1.76 -27.66
C ASP A 133 -18.91 -1.66 -26.80
N GLY A 134 -18.95 -0.75 -25.82
CA GLY A 134 -20.07 -0.53 -24.92
C GLY A 134 -20.08 -1.43 -23.68
N SER A 135 -19.20 -2.43 -23.58
CA SER A 135 -19.05 -3.25 -22.37
C SER A 135 -18.46 -2.44 -21.20
N MET A 136 -18.66 -2.93 -19.97
CA MET A 136 -17.98 -2.41 -18.79
C MET A 136 -16.80 -3.31 -18.43
N GLY A 137 -15.66 -2.72 -18.03
CA GLY A 137 -14.51 -3.53 -17.68
C GLY A 137 -13.21 -2.74 -17.65
N TRP A 138 -12.12 -3.44 -17.94
CA TRP A 138 -10.77 -2.89 -17.86
C TRP A 138 -10.03 -3.02 -19.20
N ALA A 139 -9.20 -2.02 -19.50
CA ALA A 139 -8.20 -2.07 -20.57
C ALA A 139 -6.83 -1.79 -19.93
N LEU A 140 -6.02 -2.83 -19.69
CA LEU A 140 -4.74 -2.73 -18.98
C LEU A 140 -3.62 -3.42 -19.77
N PRO A 141 -2.34 -3.02 -19.56
CA PRO A 141 -1.20 -3.53 -20.28
C PRO A 141 -0.57 -4.74 -19.57
N LEU A 142 -1.39 -5.72 -19.18
CA LEU A 142 -0.92 -6.96 -18.59
C LEU A 142 -1.72 -8.15 -19.13
N ASP A 143 -1.15 -9.35 -19.09
CA ASP A 143 -1.85 -10.60 -19.38
C ASP A 143 -2.81 -10.91 -18.23
N PRO A 144 -4.15 -10.94 -18.48
CA PRO A 144 -5.13 -11.18 -17.41
C PRO A 144 -5.09 -12.59 -16.82
N GLY A 145 -4.42 -13.54 -17.48
CA GLY A 145 -4.25 -14.92 -16.98
C GLY A 145 -3.10 -15.09 -15.99
N VAL A 146 -2.17 -14.14 -15.95
CA VAL A 146 -1.02 -14.23 -15.03
C VAL A 146 -1.40 -13.84 -13.62
N ARG A 147 -1.16 -14.74 -12.66
CA ARG A 147 -1.31 -14.44 -11.22
C ARG A 147 -0.14 -13.59 -10.74
N CYS A 148 -0.36 -12.30 -10.58
CA CYS A 148 0.67 -11.34 -10.21
C CYS A 148 0.22 -10.32 -9.14
N LEU A 149 -1.07 -10.30 -8.81
CA LEU A 149 -1.68 -9.30 -7.95
C LEU A 149 -1.77 -9.80 -6.51
N HIS A 150 -0.85 -9.35 -5.65
CA HIS A 150 -0.98 -9.48 -4.21
C HIS A 150 -1.88 -8.34 -3.70
N MET A 151 -3.05 -8.69 -3.20
CA MET A 151 -4.11 -7.73 -2.91
C MET A 151 -4.68 -7.88 -1.50
N GLY A 152 -5.28 -6.80 -0.98
CA GLY A 152 -5.89 -6.82 0.34
C GLY A 152 -6.81 -5.63 0.61
N ASP A 153 -7.63 -5.75 1.65
CA ASP A 153 -8.41 -4.64 2.18
C ASP A 153 -7.48 -3.72 3.00
N ILE A 154 -7.21 -2.51 2.52
CA ILE A 154 -6.27 -1.60 3.20
C ILE A 154 -6.72 -1.25 4.64
N ARG A 155 -8.01 -1.36 4.96
CA ARG A 155 -8.53 -1.13 6.30
C ARG A 155 -7.95 -2.10 7.34
N GLU A 156 -7.45 -3.25 6.90
CA GLU A 156 -6.88 -4.29 7.76
C GLU A 156 -5.37 -4.10 8.04
N LEU A 157 -4.72 -3.09 7.41
CA LEU A 157 -3.30 -2.82 7.66
C LEU A 157 -3.04 -2.46 9.13
N GLY A 158 -4.03 -1.81 9.76
CA GLY A 158 -3.97 -1.46 11.18
C GLY A 158 -3.79 -2.65 12.12
N ASP A 159 -4.31 -3.83 11.78
CA ASP A 159 -4.14 -5.04 12.59
C ASP A 159 -2.67 -5.50 12.60
N ILE A 160 -1.99 -5.42 11.44
CA ILE A 160 -0.55 -5.73 11.33
C ILE A 160 0.27 -4.71 12.11
N VAL A 161 -0.05 -3.42 12.00
CA VAL A 161 0.65 -2.34 12.72
C VAL A 161 0.48 -2.49 14.23
N ALA A 162 -0.75 -2.73 14.70
CA ALA A 162 -1.03 -2.97 16.12
C ALA A 162 -0.32 -4.22 16.63
N GLY A 163 -0.35 -5.31 15.85
CA GLY A 163 0.35 -6.54 16.17
C GLY A 163 1.87 -6.36 16.22
N ALA A 164 2.46 -5.56 15.32
CA ALA A 164 3.89 -5.26 15.35
C ALA A 164 4.29 -4.53 16.65
N PHE A 165 3.51 -3.56 17.10
CA PHE A 165 3.75 -2.89 18.38
C PHE A 165 3.55 -3.82 19.59
N ALA A 166 2.60 -4.77 19.50
CA ALA A 166 2.34 -5.72 20.60
C ALA A 166 3.40 -6.84 20.69
N HIS A 167 4.07 -7.15 19.58
CA HIS A 167 5.03 -8.26 19.49
C HIS A 167 6.41 -7.82 18.93
N PRO A 168 7.09 -6.84 19.58
CA PRO A 168 8.35 -6.28 19.08
C PRO A 168 9.44 -7.34 18.96
N ASP A 169 9.46 -8.38 19.82
CA ASP A 169 10.41 -9.48 19.75
C ASP A 169 10.26 -10.37 18.49
N GLN A 170 9.10 -10.32 17.81
CA GLN A 170 8.83 -11.11 16.62
C GLN A 170 8.81 -10.27 15.35
N ALA A 171 8.56 -8.97 15.46
CA ALA A 171 8.33 -8.07 14.33
C ALA A 171 9.18 -6.81 14.35
N GLY A 172 10.03 -6.61 15.37
CA GLY A 172 10.73 -5.35 15.61
C GLY A 172 12.21 -5.34 15.20
N HIS A 173 12.68 -6.33 14.43
CA HIS A 173 14.09 -6.43 14.03
C HIS A 173 14.31 -6.20 12.52
N GLY A 174 13.38 -5.47 11.88
CA GLY A 174 13.45 -5.14 10.47
C GLY A 174 12.65 -6.08 9.58
N GLU A 175 11.69 -6.79 10.15
CA GLU A 175 10.78 -7.66 9.41
C GLU A 175 9.90 -6.87 8.46
N TYR A 176 9.64 -7.48 7.28
CA TYR A 176 8.72 -6.98 6.29
C TYR A 176 7.40 -7.73 6.39
N LEU A 177 6.34 -7.05 6.75
CA LEU A 177 5.00 -7.59 7.02
C LEU A 177 3.99 -7.12 5.96
N PRO A 178 3.79 -7.89 4.87
CA PRO A 178 2.82 -7.52 3.84
C PRO A 178 1.39 -7.89 4.24
N LEU A 179 0.44 -6.98 4.00
CA LEU A 179 -0.99 -7.28 4.08
C LEU A 179 -1.45 -7.95 2.78
N ILE A 180 -1.73 -9.25 2.81
CA ILE A 180 -2.21 -9.96 1.61
C ILE A 180 -3.42 -10.82 1.96
N GLY A 181 -4.59 -10.41 1.44
CA GLY A 181 -5.83 -11.20 1.48
C GLY A 181 -5.91 -12.24 0.39
N ASP A 182 -5.48 -11.88 -0.83
CA ASP A 182 -5.43 -12.77 -1.97
C ASP A 182 -4.23 -12.52 -2.89
N PHE A 183 -3.87 -13.58 -3.63
CA PHE A 183 -2.94 -13.52 -4.75
C PHE A 183 -3.69 -14.00 -6.01
N LEU A 184 -3.99 -13.08 -6.93
CA LEU A 184 -4.93 -13.29 -8.02
C LEU A 184 -4.36 -12.87 -9.39
N SER A 185 -4.95 -13.44 -10.44
CA SER A 185 -4.93 -12.91 -11.80
C SER A 185 -6.13 -11.99 -12.04
N PHE A 186 -6.11 -11.19 -13.10
CA PHE A 186 -7.27 -10.38 -13.47
C PHE A 186 -8.47 -11.23 -13.91
N ASN A 187 -8.23 -12.37 -14.55
CA ASN A 187 -9.30 -13.31 -14.89
C ASN A 187 -10.03 -13.81 -13.65
N GLU A 188 -9.32 -14.20 -12.59
CA GLU A 188 -9.93 -14.65 -11.33
C GLU A 188 -10.74 -13.55 -10.64
N ILE A 189 -10.29 -12.29 -10.75
CA ILE A 189 -11.03 -11.12 -10.25
C ILE A 189 -12.34 -10.96 -11.01
N ILE A 190 -12.28 -10.99 -12.35
CA ILE A 190 -13.47 -10.86 -13.21
C ILE A 190 -14.44 -12.03 -13.01
N GLU A 191 -13.95 -13.26 -12.94
CA GLU A 191 -14.76 -14.43 -12.64
C GLU A 191 -15.48 -14.29 -11.31
N THR A 192 -14.77 -13.81 -10.27
CA THR A 192 -15.37 -13.54 -8.96
C THR A 192 -16.49 -12.51 -9.04
N LEU A 193 -16.24 -11.38 -9.70
CA LEU A 193 -17.23 -10.31 -9.84
C LEU A 193 -18.42 -10.75 -10.70
N ASN A 194 -18.18 -11.41 -11.83
CA ASN A 194 -19.24 -11.89 -12.71
C ASN A 194 -20.08 -13.00 -12.03
N GLY A 195 -19.43 -13.87 -11.24
CA GLY A 195 -20.13 -14.83 -10.39
C GLY A 195 -21.01 -14.20 -9.30
N GLN A 196 -20.79 -12.91 -9.00
CA GLN A 196 -21.60 -12.11 -8.08
C GLN A 196 -22.66 -11.27 -8.80
N GLY A 197 -22.84 -11.45 -10.11
CA GLY A 197 -23.93 -10.82 -10.90
C GLY A 197 -23.49 -9.65 -11.76
N HIS A 198 -22.17 -9.37 -11.87
CA HIS A 198 -21.66 -8.38 -12.82
C HIS A 198 -21.46 -8.99 -14.22
N THR A 199 -21.17 -8.12 -15.21
CA THR A 199 -20.88 -8.50 -16.60
C THR A 199 -19.64 -7.75 -17.09
N PHE A 200 -18.55 -7.87 -16.33
CA PHE A 200 -17.31 -7.18 -16.65
C PHE A 200 -16.46 -7.96 -17.65
N SER A 201 -15.72 -7.22 -18.45
CA SER A 201 -14.79 -7.74 -19.45
C SER A 201 -13.37 -7.18 -19.24
N PHE A 202 -12.40 -7.82 -19.87
CA PHE A 202 -11.01 -7.36 -19.87
C PHE A 202 -10.50 -7.29 -21.31
N LYS A 203 -9.78 -6.22 -21.59
CA LYS A 203 -9.06 -6.05 -22.85
C LYS A 203 -7.59 -5.80 -22.55
N GLN A 204 -6.73 -6.73 -22.95
CA GLN A 204 -5.30 -6.47 -22.95
C GLN A 204 -4.96 -5.42 -24.00
N VAL A 205 -4.19 -4.41 -23.62
CA VAL A 205 -3.67 -3.38 -24.53
C VAL A 205 -2.15 -3.34 -24.44
N SER A 206 -1.47 -2.76 -25.44
CA SER A 206 -0.02 -2.58 -25.34
C SER A 206 0.33 -1.49 -24.31
N LYS A 207 1.58 -1.50 -23.82
CA LYS A 207 2.08 -0.48 -22.89
C LYS A 207 1.97 0.92 -23.49
N GLU A 208 2.26 1.06 -24.78
CA GLU A 208 2.21 2.33 -25.51
C GLU A 208 0.77 2.87 -25.60
N VAL A 209 -0.21 1.99 -25.86
CA VAL A 209 -1.63 2.37 -25.89
C VAL A 209 -2.08 2.80 -24.50
N PHE A 210 -1.73 2.05 -23.47
CA PHE A 210 -2.09 2.41 -22.09
C PHE A 210 -1.45 3.71 -21.63
N ALA A 211 -0.16 3.93 -21.97
CA ALA A 211 0.57 5.14 -21.60
C ALA A 211 -0.07 6.43 -22.15
N ALA A 212 -0.88 6.33 -23.20
CA ALA A 212 -1.61 7.45 -23.79
C ALA A 212 -2.98 7.74 -23.13
N PHE A 213 -3.46 6.92 -22.19
CA PHE A 213 -4.79 7.08 -21.61
C PHE A 213 -4.91 8.31 -20.71
N PHE A 214 -3.89 8.61 -19.91
CA PHE A 214 -3.88 9.75 -19.01
C PHE A 214 -2.45 10.11 -18.56
N PRO A 215 -2.21 11.33 -18.05
CA PRO A 215 -0.91 11.70 -17.51
C PRO A 215 -0.49 10.78 -16.35
N GLY A 216 0.72 10.20 -16.43
CA GLY A 216 1.22 9.22 -15.44
C GLY A 216 0.92 7.74 -15.77
N ALA A 217 0.13 7.45 -16.82
CA ALA A 217 -0.16 6.08 -17.23
C ALA A 217 1.10 5.29 -17.64
N ALA A 218 2.14 5.96 -18.14
CA ALA A 218 3.40 5.32 -18.50
C ALA A 218 4.09 4.65 -17.29
N GLU A 219 4.14 5.31 -16.15
CA GLU A 219 4.68 4.74 -14.90
C GLU A 219 3.86 3.52 -14.44
N LEU A 220 2.53 3.62 -14.54
CA LEU A 220 1.66 2.49 -14.20
C LEU A 220 1.83 1.32 -15.19
N ALA A 221 2.11 1.58 -16.46
CA ALA A 221 2.44 0.53 -17.41
C ALA A 221 3.74 -0.21 -17.02
N GLU A 222 4.75 0.50 -16.54
CA GLU A 222 5.96 -0.10 -15.98
C GLU A 222 5.64 -0.92 -14.71
N MET A 223 4.80 -0.41 -13.82
CA MET A 223 4.35 -1.13 -12.63
C MET A 223 3.62 -2.43 -12.99
N PHE A 224 2.70 -2.42 -13.94
CA PHE A 224 2.01 -3.64 -14.41
C PHE A 224 2.98 -4.64 -15.03
N GLY A 225 3.94 -4.17 -15.83
CA GLY A 225 4.99 -5.02 -16.38
C GLY A 225 5.90 -5.64 -15.33
N TYR A 226 6.22 -4.89 -14.27
CA TYR A 226 6.94 -5.42 -13.11
C TYR A 226 6.12 -6.51 -12.39
N TRP A 227 4.82 -6.27 -12.13
CA TRP A 227 3.96 -7.27 -11.49
C TRP A 227 3.89 -8.57 -12.30
N GLU A 228 3.73 -8.47 -13.61
CA GLU A 228 3.68 -9.65 -14.50
C GLU A 228 4.99 -10.44 -14.46
N ALA A 229 6.13 -9.76 -14.45
CA ALA A 229 7.45 -10.40 -14.46
C ALA A 229 7.91 -10.94 -13.11
N HIS A 230 7.53 -10.28 -11.98
CA HIS A 230 8.09 -10.53 -10.65
C HIS A 230 7.05 -10.73 -9.56
N THR A 231 5.75 -10.59 -9.86
CA THR A 231 4.65 -10.39 -8.92
C THR A 231 4.78 -9.07 -8.12
N TYR A 232 3.71 -8.66 -7.43
CA TYR A 232 3.74 -7.42 -6.64
C TYR A 232 4.85 -7.42 -5.58
N LEU A 233 5.02 -8.52 -4.84
CA LEU A 233 5.98 -8.64 -3.74
C LEU A 233 7.36 -9.14 -4.14
N GLY A 234 7.55 -9.59 -5.37
CA GLY A 234 8.69 -10.39 -5.78
C GLY A 234 8.52 -11.87 -5.38
N SER A 235 9.53 -12.70 -5.70
CA SER A 235 9.62 -14.08 -5.22
C SER A 235 9.77 -14.12 -3.69
N ASP A 236 9.54 -15.29 -3.08
CA ASP A 236 9.80 -15.56 -1.65
C ASP A 236 8.97 -14.71 -0.67
N SER A 237 7.70 -14.46 -1.01
CA SER A 237 6.79 -13.69 -0.16
C SER A 237 6.01 -14.51 0.88
N SER A 238 5.95 -15.85 0.74
CA SER A 238 5.11 -16.74 1.56
C SER A 238 5.38 -16.64 3.06
N ASP A 239 6.65 -16.68 3.47
CA ASP A 239 7.03 -16.63 4.88
C ASP A 239 6.73 -15.28 5.50
N ARG A 240 6.93 -14.19 4.74
CA ARG A 240 6.59 -12.83 5.18
C ARG A 240 5.08 -12.65 5.34
N ILE A 241 4.27 -13.21 4.43
CA ILE A 241 2.81 -13.22 4.53
C ILE A 241 2.35 -14.02 5.75
N ALA A 242 2.92 -15.21 5.95
CA ALA A 242 2.60 -16.04 7.11
C ALA A 242 2.94 -15.34 8.44
N LEU A 243 4.10 -14.69 8.51
CA LEU A 243 4.50 -13.89 9.68
C LEU A 243 3.53 -12.72 9.90
N ALA A 244 3.19 -11.97 8.84
CA ALA A 244 2.27 -10.83 8.92
C ALA A 244 0.89 -11.27 9.46
N ASN A 245 0.35 -12.39 8.98
CA ASN A 245 -0.93 -12.93 9.46
C ASN A 245 -0.84 -13.40 10.92
N LYS A 246 0.28 -13.99 11.31
CA LYS A 246 0.54 -14.37 12.71
C LYS A 246 0.58 -13.14 13.62
N ILE A 247 1.29 -12.10 13.21
CA ILE A 247 1.41 -10.84 13.95
C ILE A 247 0.07 -10.12 14.05
N ALA A 248 -0.73 -10.09 12.97
CA ALA A 248 -2.08 -9.53 12.97
C ALA A 248 -3.09 -10.33 13.82
N GLY A 249 -2.76 -11.58 14.17
CA GLY A 249 -3.65 -12.49 14.92
C GLY A 249 -4.86 -12.98 14.13
N ARG A 250 -4.92 -12.75 12.81
CA ARG A 250 -6.02 -13.18 11.94
C ARG A 250 -5.60 -13.32 10.48
N GLN A 251 -6.44 -14.03 9.72
CA GLN A 251 -6.33 -14.06 8.26
C GLN A 251 -7.03 -12.83 7.66
N PRO A 252 -6.43 -12.16 6.66
CA PRO A 252 -7.08 -11.05 5.97
C PRO A 252 -8.31 -11.48 5.18
N THR A 253 -9.21 -10.53 4.96
CA THR A 253 -10.43 -10.72 4.17
C THR A 253 -10.10 -11.09 2.72
N ARG A 254 -10.79 -12.10 2.19
CA ARG A 254 -10.68 -12.50 0.79
C ARG A 254 -11.39 -11.52 -0.13
N PHE A 255 -10.87 -11.37 -1.37
CA PHE A 255 -11.45 -10.49 -2.38
C PHE A 255 -12.93 -10.80 -2.64
N SER A 256 -13.29 -12.07 -2.75
CA SER A 256 -14.68 -12.48 -2.98
C SER A 256 -15.64 -12.03 -1.88
N THR A 257 -15.20 -12.04 -0.62
CA THR A 257 -15.97 -11.54 0.52
C THR A 257 -16.06 -10.02 0.50
N TRP A 258 -14.95 -9.35 0.28
CA TRP A 258 -14.88 -7.90 0.20
C TRP A 258 -15.75 -7.36 -0.96
N ALA A 259 -15.62 -7.95 -2.15
CA ALA A 259 -16.28 -7.50 -3.36
C ALA A 259 -17.81 -7.56 -3.23
N ARG A 260 -18.35 -8.63 -2.62
CA ARG A 260 -19.79 -8.79 -2.40
C ARG A 260 -20.43 -7.63 -1.64
N VAL A 261 -19.67 -7.00 -0.76
CA VAL A 261 -20.17 -5.88 0.07
C VAL A 261 -19.88 -4.53 -0.55
N ASN A 262 -18.74 -4.40 -1.24
CA ASN A 262 -18.20 -3.09 -1.63
C ASN A 262 -18.34 -2.79 -3.13
N VAL A 263 -18.60 -3.80 -3.99
CA VAL A 263 -18.83 -3.59 -5.42
C VAL A 263 -20.33 -3.77 -5.69
N PRO A 264 -21.11 -2.66 -5.73
CA PRO A 264 -22.56 -2.76 -5.88
C PRO A 264 -22.93 -3.19 -7.30
N ILE A 265 -23.89 -4.11 -7.41
CA ILE A 265 -24.54 -4.43 -8.69
C ILE A 265 -25.40 -3.21 -9.05
N LYS A 266 -25.11 -2.58 -10.18
CA LYS A 266 -26.00 -1.57 -10.72
C LYS A 266 -27.23 -2.29 -11.26
N GLU A 267 -28.40 -2.07 -10.64
CA GLU A 267 -29.66 -2.50 -11.23
C GLU A 267 -29.77 -1.88 -12.63
N ALA A 268 -30.14 -2.72 -13.61
CA ALA A 268 -30.42 -2.21 -14.96
C ALA A 268 -31.62 -1.27 -14.85
N VAL A 269 -31.39 0.02 -15.14
CA VAL A 269 -32.45 1.04 -15.23
C VAL A 269 -33.15 0.88 -16.57
#